data_607d37634972eac67c2842c69f8fc2bb
#
_entry.id   607d37634972eac67c2842c69f8fc2bb
#
_cell.length_a   1.000
_cell.length_b   1.000
_cell.length_c   1.000
_cell.angle_alpha   90.00
_cell.angle_beta   90.00
_cell.angle_gamma   90.00
#
_symmetry.space_group_name_H-M   'P 1'
#
loop_
_entity.id
_entity.type
_entity.pdbx_description
1 polymer ?
#
loop_
_entity_poly.entity_id
_entity_poly.type
_entity_poly.pdbx_seq_one_letter_code
_entity_poly.pdbx_strand_id
1 'polypeptide(L)'
;MLREIGRYSRMGLAFVRHLRSPLDPDPEGTIRSCMENRERHFLAMTRKVLVDANHPYSRMFAIAGCTLADVEESVARRGVENALQGLLDAGVYLTQDEMRGRKEIVRQGQLIPATPASWDNDAGRGPVVNTSSASSSGKSFHTQQSLGYLANLESACRLMVRDLDLEHRPGFQVAPILPGYGLLGALLADRLNIGFDRWYAIGGASRANLHYRAVTRCIAAQMRLFGAKVPNPTYLDENDFRPAAEYLARLASEGAGAVISGFVSSVSRVAAAAVDADLDVTGTIAIVAGEALTDVKRHVIESAGISVYPTYGASDIGSIGYPCRHMNRGNCVHIFRHGIALAVKRQAAADVAGGFVDSLYATPLLPFAPRHLINAEIGDTGVIEEASCDCTMTRLGFNLQVRDIAAISKVTAQGMTIATGELVQILEERMPARFGGRPGDYQLIEAEGAAQTEMILCIRPGVCQSTSEEILGYFLNETHRLYGGSMSVLAWAHSRGIRVRWAPPVLSATGKFRAVRLLGPGIAAPEENERSQTAMASQ
;
A
#
# COMPACT_ATOMS: atom_id res chain seq x y z
N MET A 1 -12.98 17.33 15.02
CA MET A 1 -13.34 16.47 16.16
C MET A 1 -14.78 15.92 16.05
N LEU A 2 -15.89 16.72 16.12
CA LEU A 2 -17.27 16.17 16.06
C LEU A 2 -17.58 15.36 14.80
N ARG A 3 -17.13 15.80 13.63
CA ARG A 3 -17.29 15.06 12.35
C ARG A 3 -16.54 13.75 12.35
N GLU A 4 -15.36 13.69 12.97
CA GLU A 4 -14.57 12.46 13.08
C GLU A 4 -15.21 11.47 14.04
N ILE A 5 -15.69 11.92 15.21
CA ILE A 5 -16.43 11.08 16.16
C ILE A 5 -17.63 10.44 15.46
N GLY A 6 -18.44 11.22 14.73
CA GLY A 6 -19.57 10.70 13.96
C GLY A 6 -19.16 9.70 12.86
N ARG A 7 -17.99 9.87 12.25
CA ARG A 7 -17.43 8.94 11.27
C ARG A 7 -17.05 7.60 11.93
N TYR A 8 -16.31 7.65 13.03
CA TYR A 8 -15.84 6.44 13.70
C TYR A 8 -16.97 5.69 14.44
N SER A 9 -17.99 6.39 14.93
CA SER A 9 -19.18 5.74 15.49
C SER A 9 -19.93 4.95 14.42
N ARG A 10 -20.09 5.51 13.22
CA ARG A 10 -20.68 4.79 12.08
C ARG A 10 -19.84 3.60 11.64
N MET A 11 -18.51 3.73 11.69
CA MET A 11 -17.59 2.63 11.39
C MET A 11 -17.70 1.49 12.43
N GLY A 12 -17.79 1.79 13.72
CA GLY A 12 -18.03 0.80 14.75
C GLY A 12 -19.34 0.04 14.52
N LEU A 13 -20.42 0.75 14.14
CA LEU A 13 -21.69 0.12 13.77
C LEU A 13 -21.57 -0.76 12.52
N ALA A 14 -20.77 -0.35 11.53
CA ALA A 14 -20.50 -1.15 10.34
C ALA A 14 -19.79 -2.47 10.70
N PHE A 15 -18.79 -2.42 11.56
CA PHE A 15 -18.09 -3.61 12.03
C PHE A 15 -19.03 -4.59 12.76
N VAL A 16 -19.89 -4.09 13.65
CA VAL A 16 -20.87 -4.93 14.36
C VAL A 16 -21.85 -5.58 13.39
N ARG A 17 -22.33 -4.83 12.38
CA ARG A 17 -23.21 -5.40 11.37
C ARG A 17 -22.51 -6.46 10.52
N HIS A 18 -21.25 -6.22 10.15
CA HIS A 18 -20.46 -7.20 9.42
C HIS A 18 -20.20 -8.47 10.24
N LEU A 19 -19.90 -8.34 11.53
CA LEU A 19 -19.74 -9.47 12.46
C LEU A 19 -21.00 -10.32 12.57
N ARG A 20 -22.18 -9.71 12.50
CA ARG A 20 -23.47 -10.40 12.57
C ARG A 20 -23.92 -10.98 11.22
N SER A 21 -23.30 -10.60 10.12
CA SER A 21 -23.60 -11.22 8.83
C SER A 21 -23.05 -12.66 8.80
N PRO A 22 -23.80 -13.61 8.20
CA PRO A 22 -23.29 -14.95 8.07
C PRO A 22 -22.00 -14.96 7.24
N LEU A 23 -21.14 -15.92 7.54
CA LEU A 23 -20.00 -16.22 6.68
C LEU A 23 -20.52 -16.77 5.34
N ASP A 24 -19.85 -16.41 4.28
CA ASP A 24 -20.14 -16.99 2.96
C ASP A 24 -19.90 -18.51 3.02
N PRO A 25 -20.91 -19.35 2.83
CA PRO A 25 -20.75 -20.80 2.89
C PRO A 25 -19.99 -21.34 1.67
N ASP A 26 -20.03 -20.64 0.54
CA ASP A 26 -19.41 -21.03 -0.73
C ASP A 26 -18.64 -19.87 -1.36
N PRO A 27 -17.45 -19.53 -0.81
CA PRO A 27 -16.64 -18.44 -1.34
C PRO A 27 -16.17 -18.67 -2.78
N GLU A 28 -15.97 -19.94 -3.20
CA GLU A 28 -15.60 -20.25 -4.58
C GLU A 28 -16.76 -19.98 -5.54
N GLY A 29 -17.98 -20.39 -5.18
CA GLY A 29 -19.17 -20.10 -5.98
C GLY A 29 -19.46 -18.60 -6.08
N THR A 30 -19.30 -17.85 -4.98
CA THR A 30 -19.44 -16.40 -4.98
C THR A 30 -18.44 -15.74 -5.93
N ILE A 31 -17.16 -16.13 -5.87
CA ILE A 31 -16.12 -15.59 -6.76
C ILE A 31 -16.37 -15.98 -8.21
N ARG A 32 -16.75 -17.24 -8.46
CA ARG A 32 -17.09 -17.72 -9.80
C ARG A 32 -18.26 -16.94 -10.40
N SER A 33 -19.32 -16.74 -9.64
CA SER A 33 -20.47 -15.92 -10.06
C SER A 33 -20.07 -14.48 -10.39
N CYS A 34 -19.19 -13.87 -9.59
CA CYS A 34 -18.64 -12.54 -9.90
C CYS A 34 -17.80 -12.56 -11.19
N MET A 35 -16.99 -13.62 -11.41
CA MET A 35 -16.21 -13.78 -12.64
C MET A 35 -17.09 -13.91 -13.88
N GLU A 36 -18.11 -14.73 -13.83
CA GLU A 36 -19.07 -14.91 -14.93
C GLU A 36 -19.84 -13.64 -15.27
N ASN A 37 -20.08 -12.80 -14.28
CA ASN A 37 -20.83 -11.56 -14.44
C ASN A 37 -19.94 -10.30 -14.60
N ARG A 38 -18.64 -10.42 -14.69
CA ARG A 38 -17.71 -9.26 -14.69
C ARG A 38 -17.94 -8.30 -15.85
N GLU A 39 -18.24 -8.80 -17.05
CA GLU A 39 -18.56 -7.98 -18.22
C GLU A 39 -19.86 -7.22 -18.01
N ARG A 40 -20.90 -7.89 -17.53
CA ARG A 40 -22.18 -7.28 -17.19
C ARG A 40 -22.02 -6.17 -16.13
N HIS A 41 -21.20 -6.41 -15.11
CA HIS A 41 -20.92 -5.42 -14.06
C HIS A 41 -20.22 -4.20 -14.63
N PHE A 42 -19.19 -4.40 -15.48
CA PHE A 42 -18.48 -3.30 -16.15
C PHE A 42 -19.43 -2.46 -17.02
N LEU A 43 -20.23 -3.12 -17.88
CA LEU A 43 -21.16 -2.43 -18.77
C LEU A 43 -22.27 -1.70 -17.98
N ALA A 44 -22.75 -2.28 -16.87
CA ALA A 44 -23.74 -1.63 -16.01
C ALA A 44 -23.15 -0.38 -15.35
N MET A 45 -21.90 -0.41 -14.86
CA MET A 45 -21.20 0.74 -14.33
C MET A 45 -21.00 1.81 -15.41
N THR A 46 -20.52 1.42 -16.59
CA THR A 46 -20.30 2.34 -17.72
C THR A 46 -21.61 3.00 -18.13
N ARG A 47 -22.70 2.25 -18.25
CA ARG A 47 -24.03 2.81 -18.55
C ARG A 47 -24.47 3.83 -17.49
N LYS A 48 -24.28 3.48 -16.20
CA LYS A 48 -24.64 4.36 -15.09
C LYS A 48 -23.94 5.71 -15.15
N VAL A 49 -22.63 5.73 -15.41
CA VAL A 49 -21.85 6.98 -15.47
C VAL A 49 -22.12 7.77 -16.76
N LEU A 50 -22.60 7.13 -17.82
CA LEU A 50 -22.91 7.79 -19.10
C LEU A 50 -24.35 8.34 -19.18
N VAL A 51 -25.26 7.90 -18.32
CA VAL A 51 -26.65 8.43 -18.27
C VAL A 51 -26.68 9.89 -17.82
N ASP A 52 -25.80 10.29 -16.90
CA ASP A 52 -25.66 11.69 -16.50
C ASP A 52 -24.68 12.41 -17.43
N ALA A 53 -25.23 13.26 -18.31
CA ALA A 53 -24.43 14.05 -19.25
C ALA A 53 -23.41 14.99 -18.57
N ASN A 54 -23.63 15.33 -17.28
CA ASN A 54 -22.72 16.16 -16.50
C ASN A 54 -21.63 15.34 -15.80
N HIS A 55 -21.74 14.03 -15.77
CA HIS A 55 -20.72 13.17 -15.17
C HIS A 55 -19.40 13.35 -15.92
N PRO A 56 -18.24 13.47 -15.23
CA PRO A 56 -16.97 13.72 -15.90
C PRO A 56 -16.62 12.65 -16.95
N TYR A 57 -16.95 11.38 -16.71
CA TYR A 57 -16.75 10.33 -17.72
C TYR A 57 -17.59 10.53 -18.98
N SER A 58 -18.85 11.01 -18.88
CA SER A 58 -19.66 11.29 -20.07
C SER A 58 -18.98 12.30 -20.98
N ARG A 59 -18.35 13.32 -20.41
CA ARG A 59 -17.56 14.31 -21.17
C ARG A 59 -16.28 13.72 -21.75
N MET A 60 -15.57 12.84 -20.99
CA MET A 60 -14.39 12.16 -21.51
C MET A 60 -14.74 11.27 -22.71
N PHE A 61 -15.84 10.51 -22.60
CA PHE A 61 -16.32 9.66 -23.69
C PHE A 61 -16.69 10.47 -24.95
N ALA A 62 -17.41 11.60 -24.76
CA ALA A 62 -17.76 12.48 -25.87
C ALA A 62 -16.51 13.06 -26.56
N ILE A 63 -15.50 13.50 -25.80
CA ILE A 63 -14.23 14.01 -26.34
C ILE A 63 -13.47 12.91 -27.06
N ALA A 64 -13.48 11.68 -26.54
CA ALA A 64 -12.85 10.51 -27.14
C ALA A 64 -13.60 9.97 -28.38
N GLY A 65 -14.81 10.46 -28.65
CA GLY A 65 -15.66 9.95 -29.72
C GLY A 65 -16.17 8.52 -29.49
N CYS A 66 -16.23 8.07 -28.22
CA CYS A 66 -16.66 6.73 -27.83
C CYS A 66 -18.09 6.76 -27.31
N THR A 67 -18.89 5.79 -27.71
CA THR A 67 -20.27 5.58 -27.23
C THR A 67 -20.35 4.34 -26.36
N LEU A 68 -21.47 4.16 -25.65
CA LEU A 68 -21.74 2.92 -24.92
C LEU A 68 -21.77 1.71 -25.85
N ALA A 69 -22.33 1.87 -27.06
CA ALA A 69 -22.41 0.79 -28.06
C ALA A 69 -21.00 0.33 -28.49
N ASP A 70 -20.06 1.25 -28.67
CA ASP A 70 -18.67 0.93 -29.01
C ASP A 70 -18.01 0.10 -27.86
N VAL A 71 -18.29 0.45 -26.61
CA VAL A 71 -17.80 -0.33 -25.46
C VAL A 71 -18.43 -1.71 -25.39
N GLU A 72 -19.76 -1.82 -25.59
CA GLU A 72 -20.47 -3.09 -25.63
C GLU A 72 -19.92 -4.01 -26.72
N GLU A 73 -19.70 -3.49 -27.93
CA GLU A 73 -19.07 -4.23 -29.04
C GLU A 73 -17.62 -4.63 -28.70
N SER A 74 -16.84 -3.71 -28.12
CA SER A 74 -15.44 -3.99 -27.76
C SER A 74 -15.35 -5.07 -26.69
N VAL A 75 -16.20 -5.04 -25.67
CA VAL A 75 -16.27 -6.07 -24.62
C VAL A 75 -16.66 -7.43 -25.21
N ALA A 76 -17.70 -7.47 -26.04
CA ALA A 76 -18.17 -8.70 -26.65
C ALA A 76 -17.11 -9.37 -27.56
N ARG A 77 -16.28 -8.56 -28.23
CA ARG A 77 -15.25 -9.08 -29.15
C ARG A 77 -13.91 -9.39 -28.49
N ARG A 78 -13.50 -8.62 -27.50
CA ARG A 78 -12.10 -8.61 -27.00
C ARG A 78 -12.00 -8.75 -25.48
N GLY A 79 -13.14 -8.77 -24.77
CA GLY A 79 -13.20 -8.80 -23.30
C GLY A 79 -12.94 -7.44 -22.65
N VAL A 80 -13.13 -7.38 -21.32
CA VAL A 80 -13.09 -6.15 -20.53
C VAL A 80 -11.71 -5.49 -20.57
N GLU A 81 -10.62 -6.24 -20.42
CA GLU A 81 -9.26 -5.70 -20.36
C GLU A 81 -8.88 -4.96 -21.64
N ASN A 82 -9.16 -5.56 -22.80
CA ASN A 82 -8.85 -4.92 -24.09
C ASN A 82 -9.79 -3.74 -24.37
N ALA A 83 -11.05 -3.80 -23.94
CA ALA A 83 -11.95 -2.65 -24.05
C ALA A 83 -11.46 -1.47 -23.20
N LEU A 84 -11.01 -1.73 -21.96
CA LEU A 84 -10.42 -0.73 -21.08
C LEU A 84 -9.11 -0.16 -21.63
N GLN A 85 -8.25 -1.00 -22.23
CA GLN A 85 -7.04 -0.52 -22.89
C GLN A 85 -7.37 0.43 -24.03
N GLY A 86 -8.35 0.10 -24.87
CA GLY A 86 -8.81 0.99 -25.94
C GLY A 86 -9.36 2.32 -25.42
N LEU A 87 -10.13 2.31 -24.34
CA LEU A 87 -10.60 3.52 -23.67
C LEU A 87 -9.45 4.36 -23.09
N LEU A 88 -8.45 3.70 -22.48
CA LEU A 88 -7.26 4.35 -21.95
C LEU A 88 -6.47 5.08 -23.05
N ASP A 89 -6.28 4.42 -24.18
CA ASP A 89 -5.58 4.96 -25.35
C ASP A 89 -6.37 6.12 -26.00
N ALA A 90 -7.71 6.06 -25.98
CA ALA A 90 -8.60 7.13 -26.43
C ALA A 90 -8.69 8.34 -25.48
N GLY A 91 -8.07 8.28 -24.29
CA GLY A 91 -8.05 9.39 -23.34
C GLY A 91 -9.09 9.29 -22.21
N VAL A 92 -9.82 8.17 -22.09
CA VAL A 92 -10.76 7.92 -21.00
C VAL A 92 -10.02 7.29 -19.83
N TYR A 93 -9.47 8.12 -18.97
CA TYR A 93 -8.74 7.72 -17.76
C TYR A 93 -8.68 8.86 -16.74
N LEU A 94 -8.23 8.56 -15.54
CA LEU A 94 -7.94 9.54 -14.49
C LEU A 94 -6.51 9.34 -14.00
N THR A 95 -5.73 10.40 -13.92
CA THR A 95 -4.50 10.38 -13.14
C THR A 95 -4.83 10.42 -11.65
N GLN A 96 -3.88 10.01 -10.81
CA GLN A 96 -4.08 9.99 -9.36
C GLN A 96 -4.41 11.40 -8.81
N ASP A 97 -3.78 12.44 -9.35
CA ASP A 97 -4.02 13.83 -8.95
C ASP A 97 -5.37 14.37 -9.42
N GLU A 98 -5.81 14.01 -10.62
CA GLU A 98 -7.15 14.35 -11.13
C GLU A 98 -8.23 13.68 -10.28
N MET A 99 -8.10 12.38 -9.98
CA MET A 99 -9.03 11.63 -9.15
C MET A 99 -9.17 12.24 -7.74
N ARG A 100 -8.08 12.75 -7.19
CA ARG A 100 -8.03 13.38 -5.86
C ARG A 100 -8.35 14.86 -5.84
N GLY A 101 -8.67 15.45 -6.99
CA GLY A 101 -8.99 16.88 -7.13
C GLY A 101 -7.81 17.81 -6.87
N ARG A 102 -6.59 17.36 -7.10
CA ARG A 102 -5.36 18.15 -6.98
C ARG A 102 -4.97 18.81 -8.30
N LYS A 103 -5.43 18.24 -9.40
CA LYS A 103 -5.22 18.72 -10.75
C LYS A 103 -6.54 18.73 -11.49
N GLU A 104 -6.72 19.74 -12.34
CA GLU A 104 -7.85 19.83 -13.25
C GLU A 104 -7.76 18.74 -14.32
N ILE A 105 -8.91 18.22 -14.74
CA ILE A 105 -9.00 17.25 -15.83
C ILE A 105 -9.07 18.02 -17.14
N VAL A 106 -8.07 17.85 -17.99
CA VAL A 106 -8.04 18.45 -19.32
C VAL A 106 -7.86 17.34 -20.35
N ARG A 107 -8.76 17.27 -21.35
CA ARG A 107 -8.66 16.34 -22.48
C ARG A 107 -8.82 17.11 -23.79
N GLN A 108 -7.89 16.97 -24.71
CA GLN A 108 -7.88 17.71 -26.00
C GLN A 108 -8.12 19.23 -25.81
N GLY A 109 -7.52 19.84 -24.79
CA GLY A 109 -7.67 21.27 -24.47
C GLY A 109 -8.99 21.65 -23.80
N GLN A 110 -9.91 20.74 -23.57
CA GLN A 110 -11.20 20.99 -22.89
C GLN A 110 -11.10 20.68 -21.40
N LEU A 111 -11.51 21.63 -20.57
CA LEU A 111 -11.63 21.47 -19.12
C LEU A 111 -12.89 20.65 -18.77
N ILE A 112 -12.70 19.60 -17.97
CA ILE A 112 -13.77 18.74 -17.47
C ILE A 112 -13.93 18.97 -15.96
N PRO A 113 -15.00 19.65 -15.50
CA PRO A 113 -15.24 19.87 -14.09
C PRO A 113 -15.45 18.54 -13.35
N ALA A 114 -14.74 18.34 -12.25
CA ALA A 114 -14.87 17.18 -11.39
C ALA A 114 -14.48 17.52 -9.96
N THR A 115 -15.02 16.77 -9.02
CA THR A 115 -14.63 16.79 -7.60
C THR A 115 -14.33 15.35 -7.16
N PRO A 116 -13.61 15.12 -6.07
CA PRO A 116 -13.41 13.76 -5.54
C PRO A 116 -14.70 12.99 -5.28
N ALA A 117 -15.82 13.69 -4.99
CA ALA A 117 -17.14 13.09 -4.80
C ALA A 117 -17.80 12.64 -6.12
N SER A 118 -17.34 13.11 -7.27
CA SER A 118 -17.86 12.71 -8.59
C SER A 118 -17.70 11.20 -8.86
N TRP A 119 -16.79 10.56 -8.14
CA TRP A 119 -16.49 9.14 -8.30
C TRP A 119 -17.19 8.24 -7.30
N ASP A 120 -17.85 8.79 -6.28
CA ASP A 120 -18.45 8.01 -5.20
C ASP A 120 -19.59 7.12 -5.71
N ASN A 121 -19.64 5.89 -5.26
CA ASN A 121 -20.72 4.96 -5.59
C ASN A 121 -21.83 5.04 -4.53
N ASP A 122 -22.96 5.61 -4.91
CA ASP A 122 -24.15 5.74 -4.04
C ASP A 122 -24.77 4.39 -3.62
N ALA A 123 -24.46 3.30 -4.29
CA ALA A 123 -24.94 1.95 -3.92
C ALA A 123 -24.47 1.50 -2.53
N GLY A 124 -23.53 2.22 -1.93
CA GLY A 124 -23.01 2.00 -0.58
C GLY A 124 -23.61 2.90 0.51
N ARG A 125 -24.81 3.47 0.37
CA ARG A 125 -25.46 4.35 1.38
C ARG A 125 -25.86 3.62 2.68
N GLY A 126 -25.08 2.64 3.11
CA GLY A 126 -25.23 1.94 4.37
C GLY A 126 -24.09 2.26 5.35
N PRO A 127 -23.94 1.44 6.39
CA PRO A 127 -22.76 1.46 7.22
C PRO A 127 -21.52 1.17 6.39
N VAL A 128 -20.51 2.03 6.53
CA VAL A 128 -19.26 1.95 5.76
C VAL A 128 -18.06 1.90 6.69
N VAL A 129 -17.04 1.18 6.26
CA VAL A 129 -15.71 1.23 6.88
C VAL A 129 -14.87 2.27 6.18
N ASN A 130 -14.33 3.21 6.95
CA ASN A 130 -13.43 4.23 6.41
C ASN A 130 -12.02 3.69 6.40
N THR A 131 -11.39 3.70 5.24
CA THR A 131 -9.97 3.48 5.07
C THR A 131 -9.29 4.79 4.66
N SER A 132 -8.07 5.00 5.09
CA SER A 132 -7.30 6.17 4.68
C SER A 132 -5.96 5.76 4.11
N SER A 133 -5.57 6.40 3.01
CA SER A 133 -4.20 6.30 2.51
C SER A 133 -3.35 7.39 3.13
N ALA A 134 -2.16 7.03 3.60
CA ALA A 134 -1.11 8.00 3.84
C ALA A 134 -0.59 8.45 2.47
N SER A 135 -1.03 9.62 2.01
CA SER A 135 -0.48 10.22 0.79
C SER A 135 0.98 10.63 1.02
N SER A 136 1.82 10.49 -0.01
CA SER A 136 3.18 11.05 -0.04
C SER A 136 3.19 12.58 0.19
N SER A 137 2.08 13.26 -0.09
CA SER A 137 1.90 14.71 0.07
C SER A 137 1.28 15.14 1.41
N GLY A 138 1.27 14.27 2.44
CA GLY A 138 0.80 14.62 3.79
C GLY A 138 -0.73 14.71 3.99
N LYS A 139 -1.52 14.83 2.93
CA LYS A 139 -2.99 14.84 3.04
C LYS A 139 -3.53 13.41 2.89
N SER A 140 -4.14 12.87 3.95
CA SER A 140 -4.79 11.56 3.91
C SER A 140 -6.04 11.63 3.01
N PHE A 141 -6.17 10.66 2.12
CA PHE A 141 -7.37 10.47 1.33
C PHE A 141 -8.24 9.39 1.96
N HIS A 142 -9.54 9.66 2.09
CA HIS A 142 -10.48 8.74 2.73
C HIS A 142 -11.34 8.04 1.70
N THR A 143 -11.46 6.74 1.80
CA THR A 143 -12.36 5.91 1.01
C THR A 143 -13.33 5.19 1.94
N GLN A 144 -14.59 5.07 1.52
CA GLN A 144 -15.65 4.38 2.25
C GLN A 144 -15.92 3.03 1.61
N GLN A 145 -15.70 1.95 2.36
CA GLN A 145 -15.98 0.58 1.90
C GLN A 145 -17.32 0.12 2.43
N SER A 146 -18.20 -0.32 1.53
CA SER A 146 -19.52 -0.87 1.89
C SER A 146 -19.39 -2.26 2.52
N LEU A 147 -20.43 -2.71 3.23
CA LEU A 147 -20.46 -4.08 3.78
C LEU A 147 -20.44 -5.15 2.69
N GLY A 148 -21.06 -4.89 1.53
CA GLY A 148 -21.01 -5.80 0.38
C GLY A 148 -19.59 -5.97 -0.16
N TYR A 149 -18.83 -4.86 -0.22
CA TYR A 149 -17.41 -4.91 -0.58
C TYR A 149 -16.60 -5.75 0.41
N LEU A 150 -16.82 -5.54 1.73
CA LEU A 150 -16.12 -6.30 2.77
C LEU A 150 -16.46 -7.80 2.72
N ALA A 151 -17.73 -8.16 2.46
CA ALA A 151 -18.13 -9.56 2.33
C ALA A 151 -17.45 -10.25 1.13
N ASN A 152 -17.37 -9.56 -0.01
CA ASN A 152 -16.67 -10.10 -1.18
C ASN A 152 -15.15 -10.20 -0.95
N LEU A 153 -14.57 -9.20 -0.29
CA LEU A 153 -13.16 -9.23 0.13
C LEU A 153 -12.89 -10.42 1.06
N GLU A 154 -13.78 -10.69 2.00
CA GLU A 154 -13.69 -11.83 2.91
C GLU A 154 -13.72 -13.15 2.14
N SER A 155 -14.63 -13.33 1.16
CA SER A 155 -14.68 -14.52 0.30
C SER A 155 -13.36 -14.72 -0.44
N ALA A 156 -12.78 -13.67 -1.01
CA ALA A 156 -11.49 -13.74 -1.69
C ALA A 156 -10.32 -14.04 -0.72
N CYS A 157 -10.32 -13.43 0.47
CA CYS A 157 -9.33 -13.72 1.51
C CYS A 157 -9.36 -15.17 1.97
N ARG A 158 -10.56 -15.79 2.05
CA ARG A 158 -10.69 -17.20 2.44
C ARG A 158 -10.02 -18.14 1.45
N LEU A 159 -10.01 -17.84 0.16
CA LEU A 159 -9.26 -18.62 -0.82
C LEU A 159 -7.76 -18.58 -0.53
N MET A 160 -7.20 -17.41 -0.23
CA MET A 160 -5.80 -17.26 0.15
C MET A 160 -5.49 -17.99 1.47
N VAL A 161 -6.34 -17.83 2.48
CA VAL A 161 -6.17 -18.47 3.80
C VAL A 161 -6.13 -19.99 3.67
N ARG A 162 -7.01 -20.58 2.86
CA ARG A 162 -7.02 -22.02 2.58
C ARG A 162 -5.80 -22.47 1.77
N ASP A 163 -5.42 -21.71 0.74
CA ASP A 163 -4.29 -22.06 -0.11
C ASP A 163 -2.95 -22.01 0.65
N LEU A 164 -2.79 -21.04 1.57
CA LEU A 164 -1.61 -20.89 2.41
C LEU A 164 -1.71 -21.66 3.74
N ASP A 165 -2.80 -22.38 3.99
CA ASP A 165 -3.05 -23.15 5.22
C ASP A 165 -2.89 -22.28 6.48
N LEU A 166 -3.61 -21.16 6.55
CA LEU A 166 -3.54 -20.20 7.66
C LEU A 166 -4.65 -20.37 8.71
N GLU A 167 -5.69 -21.16 8.42
CA GLU A 167 -6.80 -21.39 9.34
C GLU A 167 -6.29 -22.00 10.66
N HIS A 168 -6.74 -21.40 11.77
CA HIS A 168 -6.41 -21.80 13.14
C HIS A 168 -4.92 -21.67 13.54
N ARG A 169 -4.05 -21.14 12.67
CA ARG A 169 -2.66 -20.88 13.05
C ARG A 169 -2.59 -19.74 14.07
N PRO A 170 -1.84 -19.90 15.15
CA PRO A 170 -1.59 -18.82 16.09
C PRO A 170 -0.84 -17.68 15.40
N GLY A 171 -1.11 -16.44 15.78
CA GLY A 171 -0.45 -15.33 15.14
C GLY A 171 -0.79 -13.98 15.72
N PHE A 172 -0.25 -12.96 15.09
CA PHE A 172 -0.51 -11.58 15.45
C PHE A 172 -0.33 -10.62 14.26
N GLN A 173 -0.80 -9.41 14.45
CA GLN A 173 -0.52 -8.34 13.49
C GLN A 173 0.40 -7.27 14.07
N VAL A 174 1.25 -6.69 13.19
CA VAL A 174 2.00 -5.46 13.45
C VAL A 174 1.39 -4.38 12.56
N ALA A 175 0.44 -3.63 13.10
CA ALA A 175 -0.41 -2.75 12.29
C ALA A 175 -0.73 -1.44 13.01
N PRO A 176 -0.90 -0.31 12.26
CA PRO A 176 -1.24 0.97 12.86
C PRO A 176 -2.65 0.96 13.45
N ILE A 177 -2.84 1.77 14.51
CA ILE A 177 -4.18 2.13 14.99
C ILE A 177 -4.90 3.05 13.99
N LEU A 178 -6.12 3.46 14.28
CA LEU A 178 -6.80 4.48 13.49
C LEU A 178 -5.91 5.74 13.31
N PRO A 179 -5.94 6.34 12.12
CA PRO A 179 -6.77 6.04 10.95
C PRO A 179 -6.28 4.87 10.07
N GLY A 180 -5.33 4.06 10.55
CA GLY A 180 -4.79 2.90 9.83
C GLY A 180 -5.74 1.70 9.81
N TYR A 181 -5.27 0.61 9.22
CA TYR A 181 -6.10 -0.56 8.90
C TYR A 181 -6.19 -1.63 10.02
N GLY A 182 -5.49 -1.46 11.15
CA GLY A 182 -5.35 -2.52 12.16
C GLY A 182 -6.67 -3.08 12.70
N LEU A 183 -7.72 -2.25 12.85
CA LEU A 183 -9.05 -2.73 13.23
C LEU A 183 -9.67 -3.63 12.15
N LEU A 184 -9.53 -3.27 10.88
CA LEU A 184 -10.03 -4.09 9.76
C LEU A 184 -9.23 -5.39 9.64
N GLY A 185 -7.90 -5.32 9.81
CA GLY A 185 -7.03 -6.50 9.80
C GLY A 185 -7.40 -7.50 10.91
N ALA A 186 -7.63 -7.01 12.14
CA ALA A 186 -8.05 -7.85 13.26
C ALA A 186 -9.45 -8.45 13.05
N LEU A 187 -10.40 -7.68 12.47
CA LEU A 187 -11.71 -8.19 12.10
C LEU A 187 -11.63 -9.32 11.07
N LEU A 188 -10.87 -9.11 10.00
CA LEU A 188 -10.71 -10.11 8.95
C LEU A 188 -10.02 -11.37 9.49
N ALA A 189 -9.00 -11.23 10.33
CA ALA A 189 -8.33 -12.37 10.95
C ALA A 189 -9.32 -13.22 11.78
N ASP A 190 -10.15 -12.59 12.61
CA ASP A 190 -11.19 -13.28 13.39
C ASP A 190 -12.20 -14.00 12.48
N ARG A 191 -12.72 -13.31 11.46
CA ARG A 191 -13.68 -13.83 10.49
C ARG A 191 -13.10 -14.98 9.64
N LEU A 192 -11.81 -14.97 9.41
CA LEU A 192 -11.07 -15.96 8.62
C LEU A 192 -10.51 -17.11 9.48
N ASN A 193 -10.82 -17.14 10.78
CA ASN A 193 -10.29 -18.10 11.75
C ASN A 193 -8.75 -18.14 11.82
N ILE A 194 -8.08 -17.01 11.57
CA ILE A 194 -6.66 -16.86 11.87
C ILE A 194 -6.54 -16.50 13.35
N GLY A 195 -5.73 -17.22 14.10
CA GLY A 195 -5.63 -17.11 15.56
C GLY A 195 -4.85 -15.87 16.03
N PHE A 196 -5.27 -14.67 15.65
CA PHE A 196 -4.62 -13.43 16.13
C PHE A 196 -5.04 -13.12 17.55
N ASP A 197 -4.13 -13.33 18.49
CA ASP A 197 -4.33 -13.03 19.91
C ASP A 197 -3.62 -11.73 20.36
N ARG A 198 -2.73 -11.16 19.52
CA ARG A 198 -2.04 -9.90 19.74
C ARG A 198 -2.11 -8.94 18.58
N TRP A 199 -2.06 -7.67 18.93
CA TRP A 199 -1.91 -6.58 17.97
C TRP A 199 -0.83 -5.64 18.47
N TYR A 200 0.34 -5.69 17.86
CA TYR A 200 1.40 -4.73 18.08
C TYR A 200 1.14 -3.49 17.24
N ALA A 201 0.91 -2.35 17.91
CA ALA A 201 0.59 -1.09 17.26
C ALA A 201 1.85 -0.27 17.04
N ILE A 202 2.02 0.21 15.83
CA ILE A 202 3.11 1.09 15.40
C ILE A 202 2.58 2.49 15.11
N GLY A 203 3.42 3.54 15.26
CA GLY A 203 3.07 4.93 14.92
C GLY A 203 2.05 5.60 15.84
N GLY A 204 1.69 5.00 16.96
CA GLY A 204 0.63 5.49 17.83
C GLY A 204 1.05 6.12 19.15
N ALA A 205 2.34 6.15 19.47
CA ALA A 205 2.84 6.55 20.78
C ALA A 205 2.73 8.07 21.07
N SER A 206 2.66 8.90 20.04
CA SER A 206 2.59 10.36 20.17
C SER A 206 1.34 10.83 20.93
N ARG A 207 1.49 11.88 21.76
CA ARG A 207 0.36 12.56 22.42
C ARG A 207 -0.68 13.11 21.45
N ALA A 208 -0.29 13.48 20.24
CA ALA A 208 -1.19 13.94 19.18
C ALA A 208 -2.21 12.87 18.77
N ASN A 209 -1.91 11.58 18.99
CA ASN A 209 -2.74 10.44 18.60
C ASN A 209 -3.62 9.88 19.72
N LEU A 210 -3.70 10.55 20.89
CA LEU A 210 -4.46 10.05 22.05
C LEU A 210 -5.94 9.79 21.72
N HIS A 211 -6.58 10.66 20.93
CA HIS A 211 -7.97 10.47 20.51
C HIS A 211 -8.15 9.24 19.63
N TYR A 212 -7.21 8.97 18.70
CA TYR A 212 -7.24 7.76 17.88
C TYR A 212 -7.04 6.48 18.72
N ARG A 213 -6.17 6.56 19.75
CA ARG A 213 -5.99 5.45 20.70
C ARG A 213 -7.28 5.13 21.47
N ALA A 214 -7.95 6.16 21.98
CA ALA A 214 -9.22 6.00 22.68
C ALA A 214 -10.30 5.41 21.77
N VAL A 215 -10.49 5.97 20.58
CA VAL A 215 -11.49 5.51 19.61
C VAL A 215 -11.20 4.09 19.13
N THR A 216 -9.95 3.74 18.85
CA THR A 216 -9.55 2.38 18.46
C THR A 216 -9.92 1.38 19.54
N ARG A 217 -9.61 1.67 20.82
CA ARG A 217 -9.95 0.80 21.96
C ARG A 217 -11.46 0.68 22.15
N CYS A 218 -12.21 1.77 21.99
CA CYS A 218 -13.68 1.74 22.10
C CYS A 218 -14.29 0.84 21.01
N ILE A 219 -13.86 0.98 19.76
CA ILE A 219 -14.37 0.14 18.66
C ILE A 219 -13.96 -1.33 18.87
N ALA A 220 -12.71 -1.61 19.24
CA ALA A 220 -12.26 -2.97 19.54
C ALA A 220 -13.06 -3.59 20.71
N ALA A 221 -13.35 -2.82 21.77
CA ALA A 221 -14.19 -3.26 22.87
C ALA A 221 -15.63 -3.55 22.41
N GLN A 222 -16.20 -2.68 21.55
CA GLN A 222 -17.51 -2.89 20.95
C GLN A 222 -17.52 -4.19 20.12
N MET A 223 -16.51 -4.43 19.28
CA MET A 223 -16.43 -5.66 18.49
C MET A 223 -16.39 -6.91 19.39
N ARG A 224 -15.64 -6.87 20.49
CA ARG A 224 -15.60 -7.98 21.48
C ARG A 224 -16.94 -8.23 22.17
N LEU A 225 -17.69 -7.19 22.48
CA LEU A 225 -19.06 -7.34 23.03
C LEU A 225 -20.00 -8.07 22.07
N PHE A 226 -19.69 -8.06 20.78
CA PHE A 226 -20.43 -8.78 19.75
C PHE A 226 -19.74 -10.09 19.30
N GLY A 227 -18.80 -10.60 20.10
CA GLY A 227 -18.24 -11.94 19.95
C GLY A 227 -16.92 -12.01 19.15
N ALA A 228 -16.40 -10.89 18.63
CA ALA A 228 -15.14 -10.91 17.89
C ALA A 228 -13.92 -11.08 18.83
N LYS A 229 -12.94 -11.87 18.40
CA LYS A 229 -11.67 -12.06 19.10
C LYS A 229 -10.63 -10.99 18.67
N VAL A 230 -10.96 -9.72 18.85
CA VAL A 230 -10.09 -8.59 18.48
C VAL A 230 -9.21 -8.21 19.67
N PRO A 231 -7.87 -8.32 19.57
CA PRO A 231 -6.96 -7.94 20.66
C PRO A 231 -6.89 -6.42 20.85
N ASN A 232 -6.54 -6.00 22.07
CA ASN A 232 -6.20 -4.61 22.32
C ASN A 232 -4.83 -4.29 21.72
N PRO A 233 -4.66 -3.08 21.13
CA PRO A 233 -3.36 -2.69 20.62
C PRO A 233 -2.35 -2.51 21.77
N THR A 234 -1.20 -3.19 21.64
CA THR A 234 -0.01 -3.02 22.47
C THR A 234 1.00 -2.20 21.67
N TYR A 235 1.45 -1.08 22.21
CA TYR A 235 2.33 -0.17 21.44
C TYR A 235 3.77 -0.67 21.49
N LEU A 236 4.38 -0.86 20.33
CA LEU A 236 5.82 -1.08 20.18
C LEU A 236 6.56 0.25 20.13
N ASP A 237 7.75 0.26 20.70
CA ASP A 237 8.75 1.29 20.37
C ASP A 237 9.16 1.14 18.91
N GLU A 238 9.20 2.25 18.20
CA GLU A 238 9.57 2.26 16.77
C GLU A 238 11.02 1.81 16.53
N ASN A 239 11.84 1.73 17.56
CA ASN A 239 13.23 1.27 17.50
C ASN A 239 13.44 -0.12 18.08
N ASP A 240 12.43 -0.72 18.73
CA ASP A 240 12.54 -2.03 19.36
C ASP A 240 11.42 -2.99 18.93
N PHE A 241 11.76 -3.92 18.04
CA PHE A 241 10.86 -4.98 17.58
C PHE A 241 11.12 -6.33 18.28
N ARG A 242 12.07 -6.38 19.22
CA ARG A 242 12.41 -7.59 19.96
C ARG A 242 11.21 -8.20 20.70
N PRO A 243 10.32 -7.45 21.39
CA PRO A 243 9.15 -8.03 22.03
C PRO A 243 8.20 -8.75 21.06
N ALA A 244 8.11 -8.29 19.81
CA ALA A 244 7.32 -8.96 18.78
C ALA A 244 8.04 -10.21 18.24
N ALA A 245 9.38 -10.18 18.11
CA ALA A 245 10.19 -11.31 17.70
C ALA A 245 10.17 -12.44 18.74
N GLU A 246 10.33 -12.11 20.03
CA GLU A 246 10.24 -13.08 21.15
C GLU A 246 8.84 -13.74 21.21
N TYR A 247 7.81 -12.94 20.95
CA TYR A 247 6.44 -13.47 20.90
C TYR A 247 6.25 -14.41 19.70
N LEU A 248 6.81 -14.06 18.53
CA LEU A 248 6.77 -14.90 17.34
C LEU A 248 7.49 -16.24 17.56
N ALA A 249 8.69 -16.20 18.16
CA ALA A 249 9.46 -17.41 18.46
C ALA A 249 8.71 -18.35 19.42
N ARG A 250 8.02 -17.79 20.42
CA ARG A 250 7.16 -18.57 21.30
C ARG A 250 6.04 -19.26 20.52
N LEU A 251 5.32 -18.55 19.65
CA LEU A 251 4.28 -19.14 18.82
C LEU A 251 4.82 -20.22 17.86
N ALA A 252 5.99 -19.99 17.27
CA ALA A 252 6.64 -20.96 16.39
C ALA A 252 7.01 -22.25 17.15
N SER A 253 7.44 -22.15 18.41
CA SER A 253 7.79 -23.31 19.25
C SER A 253 6.58 -24.17 19.67
N GLU A 254 5.35 -23.65 19.58
CA GLU A 254 4.12 -24.38 19.87
C GLU A 254 3.72 -25.40 18.76
N GLY A 255 4.50 -25.49 17.67
CA GLY A 255 4.48 -26.62 16.72
C GLY A 255 3.53 -26.50 15.52
N ALA A 256 2.57 -25.54 15.52
CA ALA A 256 1.64 -25.37 14.40
C ALA A 256 2.17 -24.42 13.29
N GLY A 257 3.34 -23.81 13.51
CA GLY A 257 3.78 -22.64 12.74
C GLY A 257 2.95 -21.39 13.07
N ALA A 258 3.53 -20.23 12.93
CA ALA A 258 2.89 -18.96 13.27
C ALA A 258 2.50 -18.14 12.04
N VAL A 259 1.59 -17.17 12.21
CA VAL A 259 1.27 -16.17 11.19
C VAL A 259 1.56 -14.77 11.72
N ILE A 260 2.30 -13.99 10.94
CA ILE A 260 2.49 -12.56 11.19
C ILE A 260 1.91 -11.75 10.03
N SER A 261 1.14 -10.70 10.33
CA SER A 261 0.64 -9.78 9.29
C SER A 261 1.06 -8.35 9.59
N GLY A 262 1.44 -7.60 8.55
CA GLY A 262 1.86 -6.20 8.74
C GLY A 262 2.35 -5.52 7.47
N PHE A 263 2.94 -4.33 7.64
CA PHE A 263 3.70 -3.71 6.56
C PHE A 263 5.00 -4.49 6.30
N VAL A 264 5.48 -4.47 5.06
CA VAL A 264 6.73 -5.12 4.69
C VAL A 264 7.88 -4.70 5.61
N SER A 265 8.05 -3.39 5.86
CA SER A 265 9.09 -2.86 6.75
C SER A 265 8.94 -3.34 8.19
N SER A 266 7.72 -3.43 8.70
CA SER A 266 7.47 -3.90 10.07
C SER A 266 7.84 -5.37 10.24
N VAL A 267 7.42 -6.21 9.31
CA VAL A 267 7.74 -7.66 9.32
C VAL A 267 9.23 -7.89 9.13
N SER A 268 9.88 -7.15 8.22
CA SER A 268 11.34 -7.21 8.03
C SER A 268 12.10 -6.87 9.32
N ARG A 269 11.61 -5.89 10.11
CA ARG A 269 12.23 -5.52 11.40
C ARG A 269 11.99 -6.56 12.49
N VAL A 270 10.83 -7.23 12.52
CA VAL A 270 10.58 -8.36 13.41
C VAL A 270 11.52 -9.52 13.06
N ALA A 271 11.63 -9.86 11.77
CA ALA A 271 12.54 -10.89 11.30
C ALA A 271 14.02 -10.60 11.66
N ALA A 272 14.43 -9.35 11.43
CA ALA A 272 15.77 -8.90 11.79
C ALA A 272 16.04 -9.00 13.31
N ALA A 273 15.07 -8.59 14.14
CA ALA A 273 15.19 -8.71 15.59
C ALA A 273 15.23 -10.17 16.07
N ALA A 274 14.55 -11.09 15.36
CA ALA A 274 14.64 -12.51 15.64
C ALA A 274 16.05 -13.06 15.37
N VAL A 275 16.63 -12.72 14.22
CA VAL A 275 18.01 -13.10 13.87
C VAL A 275 19.02 -12.54 14.88
N ASP A 276 18.91 -11.25 15.25
CA ASP A 276 19.81 -10.61 16.22
C ASP A 276 19.76 -11.22 17.62
N ALA A 277 18.61 -11.74 18.00
CA ALA A 277 18.40 -12.35 19.31
C ALA A 277 18.53 -13.89 19.29
N ASP A 278 18.97 -14.47 18.16
CA ASP A 278 19.10 -15.92 17.96
C ASP A 278 17.81 -16.69 18.29
N LEU A 279 16.67 -16.14 17.83
CA LEU A 279 15.34 -16.71 18.06
C LEU A 279 14.92 -17.56 16.85
N ASP A 280 14.47 -18.78 17.10
CA ASP A 280 13.91 -19.63 16.06
C ASP A 280 12.45 -19.26 15.78
N VAL A 281 12.22 -18.76 14.55
CA VAL A 281 10.90 -18.40 14.04
C VAL A 281 10.57 -19.17 12.75
N THR A 282 11.27 -20.27 12.51
CA THR A 282 11.12 -21.13 11.33
C THR A 282 9.68 -21.66 11.22
N GLY A 283 9.18 -21.77 9.98
CA GLY A 283 7.81 -22.21 9.71
C GLY A 283 6.74 -21.12 9.85
N THR A 284 7.15 -19.90 10.20
CA THR A 284 6.24 -18.74 10.20
C THR A 284 5.87 -18.33 8.77
N ILE A 285 4.61 -17.94 8.60
CA ILE A 285 4.10 -17.33 7.37
C ILE A 285 3.84 -15.85 7.62
N ALA A 286 4.40 -14.99 6.78
CA ALA A 286 4.19 -13.56 6.81
C ALA A 286 3.27 -13.11 5.66
N ILE A 287 2.17 -12.45 5.99
CA ILE A 287 1.29 -11.79 5.02
C ILE A 287 1.58 -10.29 5.09
N VAL A 288 2.15 -9.75 4.03
CA VAL A 288 2.62 -8.37 4.00
C VAL A 288 1.87 -7.51 3.00
N ALA A 289 1.70 -6.22 3.32
CA ALA A 289 0.95 -5.29 2.48
C ALA A 289 1.52 -3.86 2.53
N GLY A 290 1.04 -3.03 1.62
CA GLY A 290 1.12 -1.57 1.73
C GLY A 290 2.46 -0.94 1.39
N GLU A 291 3.48 -1.71 1.11
CA GLU A 291 4.82 -1.31 0.67
C GLU A 291 5.32 -2.32 -0.35
N ALA A 292 6.28 -1.92 -1.21
CA ALA A 292 6.92 -2.87 -2.11
C ALA A 292 7.74 -3.90 -1.31
N LEU A 293 7.56 -5.17 -1.63
CA LEU A 293 8.42 -6.24 -1.12
C LEU A 293 9.64 -6.34 -2.03
N THR A 294 10.67 -5.57 -1.72
CA THR A 294 11.95 -5.62 -2.45
C THR A 294 12.68 -6.94 -2.17
N ASP A 295 13.57 -7.36 -3.08
CA ASP A 295 14.34 -8.61 -2.90
C ASP A 295 15.17 -8.59 -1.61
N VAL A 296 15.68 -7.42 -1.22
CA VAL A 296 16.43 -7.26 0.03
C VAL A 296 15.54 -7.48 1.25
N LYS A 297 14.37 -6.86 1.30
CA LYS A 297 13.42 -7.08 2.41
C LYS A 297 12.94 -8.53 2.46
N ARG A 298 12.69 -9.13 1.29
CA ARG A 298 12.38 -10.55 1.19
C ARG A 298 13.51 -11.39 1.79
N HIS A 299 14.76 -11.12 1.39
CA HIS A 299 15.92 -11.84 1.90
C HIS A 299 16.05 -11.71 3.42
N VAL A 300 15.88 -10.53 3.98
CA VAL A 300 15.89 -10.32 5.44
C VAL A 300 14.82 -11.15 6.14
N ILE A 301 13.61 -11.23 5.58
CA ILE A 301 12.50 -12.00 6.17
C ILE A 301 12.77 -13.50 6.03
N GLU A 302 13.18 -13.97 4.86
CA GLU A 302 13.41 -15.37 4.57
C GLU A 302 14.66 -15.92 5.28
N SER A 303 15.68 -15.09 5.53
CA SER A 303 16.87 -15.49 6.30
C SER A 303 16.56 -15.81 7.77
N ALA A 304 15.45 -15.32 8.31
CA ALA A 304 14.93 -15.70 9.63
C ALA A 304 14.10 -17.01 9.59
N GLY A 305 13.94 -17.67 8.44
CA GLY A 305 13.10 -18.86 8.28
C GLY A 305 11.62 -18.56 8.08
N ILE A 306 11.25 -17.34 7.74
CA ILE A 306 9.86 -16.88 7.54
C ILE A 306 9.52 -16.89 6.05
N SER A 307 8.45 -17.59 5.65
CA SER A 307 7.91 -17.52 4.29
C SER A 307 7.05 -16.25 4.13
N VAL A 308 7.36 -15.41 3.13
CA VAL A 308 6.67 -14.12 2.96
C VAL A 308 5.83 -14.06 1.69
N TYR A 309 4.59 -13.58 1.83
CA TYR A 309 3.59 -13.47 0.78
C TYR A 309 3.02 -12.04 0.74
N PRO A 310 3.21 -11.31 -0.37
CA PRO A 310 2.67 -9.97 -0.51
C PRO A 310 1.19 -9.98 -0.87
N THR A 311 0.42 -9.02 -0.38
CA THR A 311 -0.90 -8.66 -0.90
C THR A 311 -0.84 -7.30 -1.55
N TYR A 312 -1.62 -7.08 -2.60
CA TYR A 312 -1.62 -5.82 -3.35
C TYR A 312 -3.00 -5.17 -3.33
N GLY A 313 -3.00 -3.88 -3.03
CA GLY A 313 -4.20 -3.05 -3.01
C GLY A 313 -3.86 -1.59 -2.85
N ALA A 314 -4.76 -0.74 -3.33
CA ALA A 314 -4.68 0.71 -3.18
C ALA A 314 -5.93 1.23 -2.47
N SER A 315 -5.76 2.17 -1.53
CA SER A 315 -6.88 2.68 -0.73
C SER A 315 -8.01 3.28 -1.56
N ASP A 316 -7.67 3.88 -2.72
CA ASP A 316 -8.62 4.52 -3.63
C ASP A 316 -9.38 3.52 -4.49
N ILE A 317 -8.78 2.36 -4.74
CA ILE A 317 -9.24 1.33 -5.67
C ILE A 317 -9.84 0.14 -4.92
N GLY A 318 -9.20 -0.29 -3.84
CA GLY A 318 -9.49 -1.49 -3.09
C GLY A 318 -8.42 -2.57 -3.26
N SER A 319 -8.79 -3.82 -2.99
CA SER A 319 -7.92 -4.99 -3.16
C SER A 319 -7.73 -5.31 -4.64
N ILE A 320 -6.48 -5.49 -5.05
CA ILE A 320 -6.10 -5.75 -6.45
C ILE A 320 -5.71 -7.20 -6.64
N GLY A 321 -5.01 -7.80 -5.68
CA GLY A 321 -4.60 -9.17 -5.80
C GLY A 321 -3.99 -9.77 -4.53
N TYR A 322 -3.96 -11.11 -4.49
CA TYR A 322 -3.38 -11.90 -3.41
C TYR A 322 -2.45 -12.98 -3.97
N PRO A 323 -1.49 -13.44 -3.16
CA PRO A 323 -0.58 -14.50 -3.54
C PRO A 323 -1.26 -15.88 -3.45
N CYS A 324 -0.65 -16.88 -4.08
CA CYS A 324 -0.85 -18.28 -3.76
C CYS A 324 0.46 -18.90 -3.26
N ARG A 325 0.42 -20.14 -2.76
CA ARG A 325 1.61 -20.84 -2.27
C ARG A 325 2.74 -20.99 -3.29
N HIS A 326 2.43 -20.92 -4.58
CA HIS A 326 3.42 -21.03 -5.66
C HIS A 326 4.11 -19.68 -5.98
N MET A 327 3.60 -18.56 -5.45
CA MET A 327 4.14 -17.21 -5.65
C MET A 327 5.10 -16.82 -4.53
N ASN A 328 6.09 -17.67 -4.26
CA ASN A 328 7.10 -17.45 -3.22
C ASN A 328 8.33 -16.67 -3.71
N ARG A 329 8.30 -16.13 -4.92
CA ARG A 329 9.40 -15.34 -5.51
C ARG A 329 8.88 -14.01 -6.03
N GLY A 330 9.73 -12.99 -5.94
CA GLY A 330 9.40 -11.65 -6.39
C GLY A 330 8.24 -11.01 -5.61
N ASN A 331 7.82 -9.85 -6.06
CA ASN A 331 6.66 -9.12 -5.56
C ASN A 331 5.47 -9.39 -6.50
N CYS A 332 4.86 -10.59 -6.39
CA CYS A 332 3.89 -11.12 -7.34
C CYS A 332 2.58 -11.51 -6.66
N VAL A 333 1.46 -11.19 -7.31
CA VAL A 333 0.11 -11.56 -6.88
C VAL A 333 -0.78 -11.94 -8.06
N HIS A 334 -1.74 -12.86 -7.87
CA HIS A 334 -2.86 -13.02 -8.78
C HIS A 334 -3.74 -11.79 -8.78
N ILE A 335 -4.17 -11.33 -9.95
CA ILE A 335 -5.11 -10.23 -10.08
C ILE A 335 -6.54 -10.74 -9.79
N PHE A 336 -7.27 -10.06 -8.94
CA PHE A 336 -8.67 -10.35 -8.62
C PHE A 336 -9.60 -9.98 -9.76
N ARG A 337 -9.51 -10.67 -10.87
CA ARG A 337 -10.25 -10.42 -12.11
C ARG A 337 -11.77 -10.39 -11.92
N HIS A 338 -12.30 -11.05 -10.91
CA HIS A 338 -13.74 -11.02 -10.58
C HIS A 338 -14.22 -9.63 -10.17
N GLY A 339 -13.33 -8.81 -9.58
CA GLY A 339 -13.68 -7.52 -8.99
C GLY A 339 -12.89 -6.33 -9.52
N ILE A 340 -11.84 -6.58 -10.32
CA ILE A 340 -10.99 -5.53 -10.87
C ILE A 340 -10.44 -5.92 -12.25
N ALA A 341 -10.26 -4.92 -13.10
CA ALA A 341 -9.48 -5.05 -14.32
C ALA A 341 -8.32 -4.05 -14.30
N LEU A 342 -7.18 -4.45 -14.83
CA LEU A 342 -6.00 -3.61 -14.98
C LEU A 342 -5.72 -3.32 -16.46
N ALA A 343 -5.26 -2.10 -16.73
CA ALA A 343 -4.72 -1.66 -18.00
C ALA A 343 -3.36 -1.01 -17.77
N VAL A 344 -2.55 -0.91 -18.82
CA VAL A 344 -1.19 -0.37 -18.74
C VAL A 344 -1.06 0.80 -19.68
N LYS A 345 -0.49 1.90 -19.20
CA LYS A 345 -0.16 3.05 -20.04
C LYS A 345 1.33 3.34 -19.95
N ARG A 346 2.00 3.26 -21.10
CA ARG A 346 3.38 3.70 -21.22
C ARG A 346 3.43 5.21 -21.14
N GLN A 347 4.10 5.72 -20.15
CA GLN A 347 4.24 7.16 -19.90
C GLN A 347 5.70 7.58 -20.01
N ALA A 348 5.94 8.77 -20.56
CA ALA A 348 7.27 9.34 -20.54
C ALA A 348 7.68 9.60 -19.09
N ALA A 349 8.82 9.05 -18.70
CA ALA A 349 9.45 9.29 -17.43
C ALA A 349 10.90 9.66 -17.69
N ALA A 350 11.19 10.95 -17.63
CA ALA A 350 12.53 11.48 -17.93
C ALA A 350 13.64 10.86 -17.07
N ASP A 351 13.24 10.16 -16.01
CA ASP A 351 14.06 9.72 -14.91
C ASP A 351 14.29 8.21 -14.88
N VAL A 352 13.76 7.47 -15.87
CA VAL A 352 13.90 6.01 -15.98
C VAL A 352 14.80 5.68 -17.16
N ALA A 353 15.68 4.71 -17.00
CA ALA A 353 16.48 4.19 -18.09
C ALA A 353 15.56 3.76 -19.25
N GLY A 354 15.72 4.39 -20.43
CA GLY A 354 14.81 4.23 -21.55
C GLY A 354 13.72 5.29 -21.69
N GLY A 355 13.57 6.23 -20.72
CA GLY A 355 12.68 7.39 -20.81
C GLY A 355 11.19 7.08 -20.68
N PHE A 356 10.78 5.85 -20.30
CA PHE A 356 9.40 5.43 -20.18
C PHE A 356 9.18 4.50 -18.98
N VAL A 357 7.96 4.56 -18.42
CA VAL A 357 7.48 3.66 -17.38
C VAL A 357 6.08 3.16 -17.74
N ASP A 358 5.81 1.90 -17.46
CA ASP A 358 4.50 1.29 -17.65
C ASP A 358 3.68 1.49 -16.38
N SER A 359 2.78 2.50 -16.39
CA SER A 359 1.92 2.84 -15.27
C SER A 359 0.67 1.97 -15.25
N LEU A 360 0.32 1.45 -14.07
CA LEU A 360 -0.88 0.64 -13.87
C LEU A 360 -2.12 1.50 -13.65
N TYR A 361 -3.18 1.17 -14.38
CA TYR A 361 -4.52 1.76 -14.26
C TYR A 361 -5.51 0.67 -13.87
N ALA A 362 -6.42 0.99 -12.96
CA ALA A 362 -7.39 0.05 -12.44
C ALA A 362 -8.82 0.50 -12.67
N THR A 363 -9.69 -0.48 -12.91
CA THR A 363 -11.14 -0.31 -13.02
C THR A 363 -11.82 -1.30 -12.08
N PRO A 364 -12.39 -0.86 -10.93
CA PRO A 364 -13.22 -1.71 -10.08
C PRO A 364 -14.50 -2.14 -10.83
N LEU A 365 -14.80 -3.43 -10.81
CA LEU A 365 -15.92 -4.01 -11.56
C LEU A 365 -17.14 -4.32 -10.69
N LEU A 366 -16.94 -4.52 -9.37
CA LEU A 366 -18.02 -4.93 -8.48
C LEU A 366 -19.07 -3.82 -8.32
N PRO A 367 -20.38 -4.14 -8.34
CA PRO A 367 -21.44 -3.14 -8.19
C PRO A 367 -21.40 -2.36 -6.89
N PHE A 368 -20.79 -2.93 -5.87
CA PHE A 368 -20.62 -2.36 -4.53
C PHE A 368 -19.20 -1.81 -4.28
N ALA A 369 -18.39 -1.70 -5.33
CA ALA A 369 -17.10 -1.02 -5.22
C ALA A 369 -17.29 0.40 -4.65
N PRO A 370 -16.32 0.90 -3.86
CA PRO A 370 -16.45 2.21 -3.21
C PRO A 370 -16.66 3.37 -4.19
N ARG A 371 -16.16 3.23 -5.41
CA ARG A 371 -16.17 4.26 -6.45
C ARG A 371 -16.41 3.69 -7.83
N HIS A 372 -17.03 4.48 -8.67
CA HIS A 372 -17.11 4.24 -10.11
C HIS A 372 -15.89 4.84 -10.80
N LEU A 373 -14.90 4.01 -11.08
CA LEU A 373 -13.66 4.39 -11.72
C LEU A 373 -13.46 3.61 -13.00
N ILE A 374 -13.11 4.28 -14.08
CA ILE A 374 -12.69 3.69 -15.36
C ILE A 374 -11.26 4.16 -15.61
N ASN A 375 -10.32 3.22 -15.69
CA ASN A 375 -8.90 3.49 -15.89
C ASN A 375 -8.36 4.56 -14.93
N ALA A 376 -8.44 4.32 -13.62
CA ALA A 376 -7.84 5.19 -12.62
C ALA A 376 -6.39 4.78 -12.35
N GLU A 377 -5.47 5.73 -12.47
CA GLU A 377 -4.05 5.52 -12.18
C GLU A 377 -3.85 5.13 -10.71
N ILE A 378 -3.12 4.02 -10.49
CA ILE A 378 -2.81 3.52 -9.15
C ILE A 378 -1.62 4.30 -8.55
N GLY A 379 -0.71 4.74 -9.41
CA GLY A 379 0.57 5.35 -9.02
C GLY A 379 1.69 4.32 -8.84
N ASP A 380 1.47 3.11 -9.34
CA ASP A 380 2.45 2.02 -9.34
C ASP A 380 2.72 1.55 -10.77
N THR A 381 3.90 0.94 -10.96
CA THR A 381 4.29 0.16 -12.13
C THR A 381 4.28 -1.32 -11.80
N GLY A 382 4.25 -2.17 -12.82
CA GLY A 382 4.33 -3.62 -12.70
C GLY A 382 4.14 -4.30 -14.04
N VAL A 383 4.52 -5.56 -14.12
CA VAL A 383 4.38 -6.39 -15.33
C VAL A 383 3.17 -7.29 -15.17
N ILE A 384 2.19 -7.17 -16.07
CA ILE A 384 1.02 -8.06 -16.13
C ILE A 384 1.34 -9.18 -17.10
N GLU A 385 1.15 -10.42 -16.65
CA GLU A 385 1.41 -11.62 -17.45
C GLU A 385 0.46 -12.77 -17.04
N GLU A 386 0.43 -13.85 -17.78
CA GLU A 386 -0.31 -15.05 -17.43
C GLU A 386 0.34 -15.77 -16.24
N ALA A 387 -0.48 -16.21 -15.30
CA ALA A 387 -0.04 -16.99 -14.16
C ALA A 387 0.27 -18.43 -14.59
N SER A 388 1.45 -18.93 -14.24
CA SER A 388 1.92 -20.27 -14.62
C SER A 388 1.60 -21.36 -13.59
N CYS A 389 0.95 -21.03 -12.46
CA CYS A 389 0.62 -21.97 -11.39
C CYS A 389 -0.74 -22.66 -11.59
N ASP A 390 -0.87 -23.89 -11.11
CA ASP A 390 -2.14 -24.62 -11.03
C ASP A 390 -2.73 -24.55 -9.61
N CYS A 391 -2.97 -23.34 -9.11
CA CYS A 391 -3.60 -23.12 -7.80
C CYS A 391 -5.13 -22.96 -7.92
N THR A 392 -5.82 -22.93 -6.78
CA THR A 392 -7.27 -22.70 -6.74
C THR A 392 -7.66 -21.38 -7.41
N MET A 393 -6.85 -20.32 -7.27
CA MET A 393 -7.13 -19.03 -7.87
C MET A 393 -7.09 -19.09 -9.41
N THR A 394 -6.09 -19.76 -10.00
CA THR A 394 -5.99 -19.95 -11.44
C THR A 394 -7.21 -20.74 -11.97
N ARG A 395 -7.61 -21.81 -11.27
CA ARG A 395 -8.81 -22.61 -11.63
C ARG A 395 -10.12 -21.82 -11.54
N LEU A 396 -10.17 -20.77 -10.71
CA LEU A 396 -11.31 -19.84 -10.63
C LEU A 396 -11.26 -18.71 -11.65
N GLY A 397 -10.25 -18.69 -12.54
CA GLY A 397 -10.10 -17.70 -13.59
C GLY A 397 -9.17 -16.53 -13.26
N PHE A 398 -8.46 -16.56 -12.12
CA PHE A 398 -7.42 -15.57 -11.78
C PHE A 398 -6.11 -15.96 -12.47
N ASN A 399 -6.19 -16.12 -13.80
CA ASN A 399 -5.08 -16.55 -14.64
C ASN A 399 -4.12 -15.42 -15.05
N LEU A 400 -4.33 -14.20 -14.55
CA LEU A 400 -3.38 -13.10 -14.69
C LEU A 400 -2.72 -12.79 -13.35
N GLN A 401 -1.45 -12.47 -13.41
CA GLN A 401 -0.65 -11.99 -12.27
C GLN A 401 -0.02 -10.66 -12.60
N VAL A 402 0.28 -9.90 -11.56
CA VAL A 402 1.14 -8.72 -11.65
C VAL A 402 2.35 -8.93 -10.77
N ARG A 403 3.54 -8.68 -11.31
CA ARG A 403 4.83 -8.79 -10.62
C ARG A 403 5.64 -7.51 -10.73
N ASP A 404 6.72 -7.46 -9.98
CA ASP A 404 7.65 -6.31 -9.94
C ASP A 404 6.94 -5.01 -9.62
N ILE A 405 5.98 -5.08 -8.69
CA ILE A 405 5.15 -3.95 -8.29
C ILE A 405 6.00 -2.93 -7.54
N ALA A 406 6.10 -1.73 -8.07
CA ALA A 406 6.84 -0.63 -7.48
C ALA A 406 6.09 0.70 -7.63
N ALA A 407 6.25 1.60 -6.66
CA ALA A 407 5.62 2.92 -6.74
C ALA A 407 6.32 3.81 -7.78
N ILE A 408 5.52 4.47 -8.63
CA ILE A 408 5.97 5.52 -9.55
C ILE A 408 5.97 6.85 -8.79
N SER A 409 6.65 6.95 -7.68
CA SER A 409 6.82 8.23 -7.02
C SER A 409 8.02 8.96 -7.63
N LYS A 410 7.93 10.27 -7.68
CA LYS A 410 8.99 11.14 -8.18
C LYS A 410 9.44 12.02 -7.03
N VAL A 411 10.74 12.10 -6.80
CA VAL A 411 11.34 13.14 -5.97
C VAL A 411 11.62 14.32 -6.87
N THR A 412 11.03 15.45 -6.59
CA THR A 412 11.24 16.68 -7.35
C THR A 412 11.83 17.73 -6.43
N ALA A 413 13.15 17.79 -6.37
CA ALA A 413 13.86 18.86 -5.64
C ALA A 413 14.49 19.82 -6.65
N GLN A 414 14.23 21.11 -6.48
CA GLN A 414 14.81 22.19 -7.30
C GLN A 414 14.58 22.03 -8.82
N GLY A 415 13.39 21.53 -9.20
CA GLY A 415 13.02 21.34 -10.59
C GLY A 415 13.61 20.10 -11.28
N MET A 416 14.34 19.28 -10.54
CA MET A 416 14.91 18.02 -11.02
C MET A 416 14.15 16.83 -10.42
N THR A 417 13.89 15.82 -11.23
CA THR A 417 13.05 14.65 -10.85
C THR A 417 13.87 13.37 -11.01
N ILE A 418 13.91 12.51 -9.97
CA ILE A 418 14.52 11.17 -10.01
C ILE A 418 13.45 10.13 -9.67
N ALA A 419 13.47 9.01 -10.38
CA ALA A 419 12.58 7.88 -10.08
C ALA A 419 12.88 7.31 -8.69
N THR A 420 11.87 7.23 -7.83
CA THR A 420 12.06 6.76 -6.45
C THR A 420 12.45 5.29 -6.36
N GLY A 421 12.12 4.47 -7.35
CA GLY A 421 12.52 3.05 -7.38
C GLY A 421 14.03 2.85 -7.33
N GLU A 422 14.77 3.62 -8.13
CA GLU A 422 16.24 3.56 -8.16
C GLU A 422 16.86 4.13 -6.88
N LEU A 423 16.30 5.21 -6.31
CA LEU A 423 16.73 5.74 -5.01
C LEU A 423 16.45 4.75 -3.88
N VAL A 424 15.34 4.01 -3.93
CA VAL A 424 15.03 2.96 -2.96
C VAL A 424 16.10 1.87 -2.98
N GLN A 425 16.58 1.44 -4.15
CA GLN A 425 17.68 0.47 -4.24
C GLN A 425 18.96 1.00 -3.58
N ILE A 426 19.30 2.28 -3.80
CA ILE A 426 20.47 2.87 -3.14
C ILE A 426 20.29 2.82 -1.62
N LEU A 427 19.14 3.26 -1.10
CA LEU A 427 18.88 3.40 0.33
C LEU A 427 18.68 2.05 1.06
N GLU A 428 18.08 1.05 0.40
CA GLU A 428 17.74 -0.23 1.02
C GLU A 428 18.76 -1.34 0.74
N GLU A 429 19.56 -1.23 -0.31
CA GLU A 429 20.55 -2.26 -0.71
C GLU A 429 21.98 -1.75 -0.62
N ARG A 430 22.32 -0.71 -1.42
CA ARG A 430 23.72 -0.33 -1.63
C ARG A 430 24.33 0.36 -0.41
N MET A 431 23.58 1.22 0.27
CA MET A 431 24.05 1.88 1.50
C MET A 431 24.20 0.88 2.66
N PRO A 432 23.24 0.00 2.96
CA PRO A 432 23.44 -1.06 3.93
C PRO A 432 24.62 -1.99 3.60
N ALA A 433 24.79 -2.39 2.34
CA ALA A 433 25.92 -3.21 1.92
C ALA A 433 27.29 -2.52 2.11
N ARG A 434 27.34 -1.19 1.97
CA ARG A 434 28.59 -0.43 2.08
C ARG A 434 28.92 0.00 3.50
N PHE A 435 27.94 0.42 4.28
CA PHE A 435 28.11 1.06 5.58
C PHE A 435 27.55 0.27 6.76
N GLY A 436 26.88 -0.85 6.49
CA GLY A 436 26.16 -1.63 7.49
C GLY A 436 24.73 -1.15 7.70
N GLY A 437 24.01 -1.79 8.60
CA GLY A 437 22.59 -1.56 8.82
C GLY A 437 21.71 -2.41 7.91
N ARG A 438 20.43 -2.02 7.80
CA ARG A 438 19.37 -2.80 7.16
C ARG A 438 18.46 -1.92 6.32
N PRO A 439 17.63 -2.50 5.45
CA PRO A 439 16.52 -1.77 4.84
C PRO A 439 15.67 -1.05 5.90
N GLY A 440 15.52 0.25 5.74
CA GLY A 440 14.80 1.09 6.71
C GLY A 440 15.69 1.87 7.69
N ASP A 441 17.01 1.73 7.65
CA ASP A 441 17.93 2.53 8.45
C ASP A 441 18.40 3.79 7.74
N TYR A 442 18.20 3.86 6.42
CA TYR A 442 18.51 4.99 5.55
C TYR A 442 17.23 5.51 4.92
N GLN A 443 17.02 6.83 4.96
CA GLN A 443 15.82 7.45 4.41
C GLN A 443 16.16 8.79 3.77
N LEU A 444 15.70 9.03 2.55
CA LEU A 444 15.77 10.34 1.91
C LEU A 444 14.46 11.09 2.14
N ILE A 445 14.56 12.28 2.70
CA ILE A 445 13.41 13.15 2.99
C ILE A 445 13.55 14.40 2.15
N GLU A 446 12.49 14.72 1.40
CA GLU A 446 12.29 16.04 0.80
C GLU A 446 11.38 16.85 1.72
N ALA A 447 11.86 17.98 2.22
CA ALA A 447 11.13 18.86 3.12
C ALA A 447 11.02 20.27 2.53
N GLU A 448 9.85 20.90 2.65
CA GLU A 448 9.70 22.32 2.31
C GLU A 448 10.32 23.17 3.40
N GLY A 449 11.44 23.81 3.09
CA GLY A 449 12.03 24.87 3.90
C GLY A 449 11.37 26.23 3.63
N ALA A 450 11.70 27.22 4.46
CA ALA A 450 11.10 28.56 4.38
C ALA A 450 11.39 29.29 3.05
N ALA A 451 12.47 28.95 2.36
CA ALA A 451 12.91 29.59 1.11
C ALA A 451 13.13 28.61 -0.05
N GLN A 452 13.34 27.34 0.24
CA GLN A 452 13.61 26.32 -0.77
C GLN A 452 13.36 24.91 -0.23
N THR A 453 13.17 23.95 -1.13
CA THR A 453 13.08 22.53 -0.77
C THR A 453 14.45 22.02 -0.32
N GLU A 454 14.49 21.37 0.84
CA GLU A 454 15.68 20.72 1.40
C GLU A 454 15.60 19.21 1.25
N MET A 455 16.72 18.59 0.88
CA MET A 455 16.88 17.13 0.90
C MET A 455 17.64 16.72 2.16
N ILE A 456 17.13 15.76 2.90
CA ILE A 456 17.73 15.26 4.13
C ILE A 456 17.95 13.76 4.00
N LEU A 457 19.20 13.33 4.05
CA LEU A 457 19.55 11.93 4.14
C LEU A 457 19.57 11.55 5.63
N CYS A 458 18.48 10.98 6.12
CA CYS A 458 18.36 10.47 7.49
C CYS A 458 19.02 9.11 7.60
N ILE A 459 19.85 8.96 8.64
CA ILE A 459 20.55 7.72 8.98
C ILE A 459 20.23 7.39 10.43
N ARG A 460 19.81 6.16 10.70
CA ARG A 460 19.56 5.72 12.07
C ARG A 460 20.86 5.80 12.89
N PRO A 461 20.84 6.41 14.09
CA PRO A 461 22.00 6.43 14.97
C PRO A 461 22.51 5.02 15.31
N GLY A 462 23.82 4.86 15.30
CA GLY A 462 24.48 3.59 15.65
C GLY A 462 24.57 2.55 14.51
N VAL A 463 24.09 2.86 13.31
CA VAL A 463 24.14 1.94 12.16
C VAL A 463 25.57 1.78 11.62
N CYS A 464 26.34 2.87 11.58
CA CYS A 464 27.72 2.84 11.09
C CYS A 464 28.58 3.88 11.82
N GLN A 465 29.90 3.75 11.64
CA GLN A 465 30.91 4.67 12.20
C GLN A 465 31.49 5.64 11.14
N SER A 466 30.98 5.61 9.91
CA SER A 466 31.44 6.48 8.82
C SER A 466 31.00 7.92 9.04
N THR A 467 31.76 8.86 8.51
CA THR A 467 31.45 10.29 8.60
C THR A 467 30.26 10.67 7.70
N SER A 468 29.57 11.75 8.05
CA SER A 468 28.48 12.28 7.21
C SER A 468 28.94 12.61 5.80
N GLU A 469 30.19 13.06 5.63
CA GLU A 469 30.77 13.39 4.32
C GLU A 469 30.99 12.14 3.46
N GLU A 470 31.54 11.07 4.04
CA GLU A 470 31.73 9.79 3.33
C GLU A 470 30.42 9.20 2.87
N ILE A 471 29.41 9.20 3.74
CA ILE A 471 28.09 8.65 3.44
C ILE A 471 27.40 9.49 2.36
N LEU A 472 27.42 10.82 2.50
CA LEU A 472 26.84 11.71 1.52
C LEU A 472 27.55 11.60 0.16
N GLY A 473 28.88 11.55 0.17
CA GLY A 473 29.69 11.37 -1.03
C GLY A 473 29.36 10.07 -1.77
N TYR A 474 29.20 8.97 -1.04
CA TYR A 474 28.79 7.70 -1.62
C TYR A 474 27.35 7.77 -2.19
N PHE A 475 26.40 8.29 -1.42
CA PHE A 475 25.02 8.45 -1.85
C PHE A 475 24.91 9.30 -3.13
N LEU A 476 25.61 10.43 -3.19
CA LEU A 476 25.64 11.29 -4.36
C LEU A 476 26.29 10.59 -5.57
N ASN A 477 27.37 9.83 -5.37
CA ASN A 477 28.03 9.08 -6.44
C ASN A 477 27.11 7.97 -7.01
N GLU A 478 26.42 7.22 -6.14
CA GLU A 478 25.46 6.23 -6.61
C GLU A 478 24.26 6.87 -7.32
N THR A 479 23.76 8.00 -6.80
CA THR A 479 22.68 8.77 -7.44
C THR A 479 23.12 9.34 -8.80
N HIS A 480 24.38 9.78 -8.92
CA HIS A 480 24.93 10.29 -10.18
C HIS A 480 24.92 9.24 -11.32
N ARG A 481 25.02 7.96 -10.97
CA ARG A 481 24.99 6.84 -11.93
C ARG A 481 23.59 6.54 -12.45
N LEU A 482 22.54 7.06 -11.81
CA LEU A 482 21.18 6.90 -12.25
C LEU A 482 20.89 7.75 -13.47
N TYR A 483 19.89 7.34 -14.26
CA TYR A 483 19.42 8.16 -15.37
C TYR A 483 18.84 9.49 -14.84
N GLY A 484 19.31 10.61 -15.36
CA GLY A 484 18.96 11.95 -14.84
C GLY A 484 19.67 12.32 -13.53
N GLY A 485 20.33 11.39 -12.85
CA GLY A 485 20.97 11.59 -11.55
C GLY A 485 22.09 12.62 -11.57
N SER A 486 22.85 12.71 -12.68
CA SER A 486 23.94 13.70 -12.84
C SER A 486 23.47 15.14 -12.63
N MET A 487 22.32 15.51 -13.19
CA MET A 487 21.76 16.86 -13.06
C MET A 487 21.23 17.10 -11.65
N SER A 488 20.58 16.11 -11.04
CA SER A 488 20.08 16.20 -9.67
C SER A 488 21.21 16.35 -8.65
N VAL A 489 22.27 15.56 -8.81
CA VAL A 489 23.48 15.67 -7.95
C VAL A 489 24.14 17.04 -8.09
N LEU A 490 24.26 17.58 -9.30
CA LEU A 490 24.77 18.92 -9.52
C LEU A 490 23.89 19.97 -8.84
N ALA A 491 22.57 19.90 -8.96
CA ALA A 491 21.65 20.81 -8.31
C ALA A 491 21.77 20.73 -6.78
N TRP A 492 21.79 19.53 -6.21
CA TRP A 492 21.90 19.34 -4.76
C TRP A 492 23.26 19.76 -4.19
N ALA A 493 24.36 19.48 -4.90
CA ALA A 493 25.70 19.86 -4.48
C ALA A 493 25.92 21.38 -4.55
N HIS A 494 25.45 22.05 -5.62
CA HIS A 494 25.61 23.49 -5.78
C HIS A 494 24.77 24.32 -4.81
N SER A 495 23.57 23.86 -4.49
CA SER A 495 22.64 24.59 -3.61
C SER A 495 22.84 24.29 -2.13
N ARG A 496 23.79 23.44 -1.74
CA ARG A 496 23.84 22.81 -0.40
C ARG A 496 22.48 22.23 0.01
N GLY A 497 21.70 21.77 -1.00
CA GLY A 497 20.31 21.36 -0.84
C GLY A 497 20.14 19.97 -0.25
N ILE A 498 21.25 19.26 0.04
CA ILE A 498 21.19 17.95 0.72
C ILE A 498 22.12 17.92 1.92
N ARG A 499 21.64 17.40 3.03
CA ARG A 499 22.42 17.21 4.27
C ARG A 499 22.15 15.86 4.90
N VAL A 500 23.14 15.32 5.59
CA VAL A 500 22.99 14.12 6.41
C VAL A 500 22.44 14.51 7.77
N ARG A 501 21.55 13.70 8.31
CA ARG A 501 21.02 13.84 9.65
C ARG A 501 20.97 12.47 10.35
N TRP A 502 21.56 12.39 11.52
CA TRP A 502 21.54 11.21 12.37
C TRP A 502 20.28 11.24 13.25
N ALA A 503 19.23 10.63 12.75
CA ALA A 503 17.93 10.55 13.42
C ALA A 503 17.20 9.27 13.03
N PRO A 504 16.28 8.76 13.88
CA PRO A 504 15.41 7.68 13.48
C PRO A 504 14.62 8.04 12.23
N PRO A 505 14.43 7.11 11.27
CA PRO A 505 13.62 7.35 10.09
C PRO A 505 12.20 7.77 10.44
N VAL A 506 11.65 8.72 9.69
CA VAL A 506 10.31 9.28 9.91
C VAL A 506 9.26 8.35 9.32
N LEU A 507 8.36 7.85 10.14
CA LEU A 507 7.22 7.05 9.70
C LEU A 507 6.04 7.94 9.27
N SER A 508 5.17 7.42 8.42
CA SER A 508 3.90 8.08 8.10
C SER A 508 2.99 8.12 9.33
N ALA A 509 1.93 8.93 9.31
CA ALA A 509 0.92 8.97 10.37
C ALA A 509 0.27 7.59 10.65
N THR A 510 0.36 6.68 9.69
CA THR A 510 -0.10 5.28 9.81
C THR A 510 1.04 4.31 10.16
N GLY A 511 2.21 4.80 10.58
CA GLY A 511 3.36 3.97 10.96
C GLY A 511 4.09 3.29 9.79
N LYS A 512 3.80 3.69 8.54
CA LYS A 512 4.40 3.13 7.33
C LYS A 512 5.77 3.75 7.08
N PHE A 513 6.79 2.93 6.87
CA PHE A 513 8.10 3.36 6.41
C PHE A 513 8.10 3.60 4.89
N ARG A 514 8.83 4.60 4.44
CA ARG A 514 9.17 4.82 3.03
C ARG A 514 10.61 5.27 2.94
N ALA A 515 11.41 4.58 2.15
CA ALA A 515 12.82 4.93 1.97
C ALA A 515 13.01 6.34 1.40
N VAL A 516 12.08 6.77 0.54
CA VAL A 516 12.00 8.14 0.03
C VAL A 516 10.68 8.76 0.48
N ARG A 517 10.72 9.97 1.07
CA ARG A 517 9.56 10.63 1.63
C ARG A 517 9.52 12.13 1.31
N LEU A 518 8.32 12.59 0.94
CA LEU A 518 8.00 14.00 0.81
C LEU A 518 7.30 14.47 2.10
N LEU A 519 7.81 15.50 2.74
CA LEU A 519 7.16 16.17 3.87
C LEU A 519 6.43 17.40 3.33
N GLY A 520 5.11 17.43 3.53
CA GLY A 520 4.31 18.61 3.19
C GLY A 520 4.57 19.79 4.12
N PRO A 521 4.06 20.98 3.76
CA PRO A 521 4.22 22.20 4.55
C PRO A 521 3.74 22.01 6.00
N GLY A 522 4.53 22.49 6.95
CA GLY A 522 4.22 22.43 8.38
C GLY A 522 4.58 21.11 9.09
N ILE A 523 5.17 20.15 8.40
CA ILE A 523 5.74 18.95 9.04
C ILE A 523 7.21 19.19 9.27
N ALA A 524 7.62 19.30 10.54
CA ALA A 524 9.03 19.49 10.89
C ALA A 524 9.88 18.28 10.44
N ALA A 525 11.04 18.57 9.86
CA ALA A 525 12.06 17.56 9.63
C ALA A 525 12.53 16.99 10.99
N PRO A 526 12.94 15.70 11.07
CA PRO A 526 13.37 15.10 12.32
C PRO A 526 14.52 15.93 12.96
N GLU A 527 14.45 16.17 14.26
CA GLU A 527 15.51 16.87 15.00
C GLU A 527 16.73 15.96 15.14
N GLU A 528 17.91 16.55 15.11
CA GLU A 528 19.18 15.85 15.27
C GLU A 528 19.35 15.36 16.71
N ASN A 529 19.74 14.12 16.89
CA ASN A 529 19.97 13.56 18.23
C ASN A 529 21.41 13.90 18.66
N GLU A 530 21.60 15.05 19.33
CA GLU A 530 22.92 15.59 19.75
C GLU A 530 23.76 14.62 20.61
N ARG A 531 23.16 13.57 21.17
CA ARG A 531 23.88 12.61 22.03
C ARG A 531 24.82 11.66 21.28
N SER A 532 24.73 11.57 19.96
CA SER A 532 25.57 10.65 19.17
C SER A 532 26.93 11.23 18.78
N GLN A 533 27.11 12.54 18.77
CA GLN A 533 28.38 13.16 18.40
C GLN A 533 29.39 13.21 19.57
N THR A 534 28.93 13.25 20.81
CA THR A 534 29.80 13.36 21.98
C THR A 534 30.49 12.04 22.36
N ALA A 535 29.96 10.91 21.95
CA ALA A 535 30.56 9.59 22.21
C ALA A 535 31.74 9.26 21.26
N MET A 536 31.86 9.95 20.12
CA MET A 536 32.92 9.73 19.13
C MET A 536 34.16 10.64 19.35
N ALA A 537 34.05 11.67 20.19
CA ALA A 537 35.16 12.60 20.48
C ALA A 537 35.96 12.22 21.74
N SER A 538 35.60 11.13 22.43
CA SER A 538 36.23 10.70 23.70
C SER A 538 36.79 9.25 23.67
N GLN A 539 37.13 8.73 22.50
CA GLN A 539 37.95 7.52 22.38
C GLN A 539 39.20 7.77 21.54
#